data_ef35a297eccf7e67c2f6bce73aeb30c0
#
_entry.id   ef35a297eccf7e67c2f6bce73aeb30c0
#
_cell.length_a   1.000
_cell.length_b   1.000
_cell.length_c   1.000
_cell.angle_alpha   90.00
_cell.angle_beta   90.00
_cell.angle_gamma   90.00
#
_symmetry.space_group_name_H-M   'P 1'
#
loop_
_entity.id
_entity.type
_entity.pdbx_description
1 polymer ?
#
loop_
_entity_poly.entity_id
_entity_poly.type
_entity_poly.pdbx_seq_one_letter_code
_entity_poly.pdbx_strand_id
1 'polypeptide(L)'
;MRYIYYIIIILLGLSAIIGYELRSKHYPLKDAALIINERVITIDEFNKLYSSQPPHLREKDDFINSLITKELLIQESQKEGIDKEEPFRKSIQNFYEQSLIKQLLDRKFASLQITISDNELNRCIGFLNRKLHLTIFSFNNAEEAKKGNYINGESKIVYFEDLSKDIRDIIVSHKEGEITEPMKTGEKYVVVRLDKIEKCSSRTLSSIEKDSIKNMLIEGKKEKIINDWLADLRKNARIKILLKGEK
;
A
#
# COMPACT_ATOMS: atom_id res chain seq x y z
N MET A 1 4.84 61.25 30.33
CA MET A 1 6.08 60.50 30.70
C MET A 1 5.87 59.04 31.06
N ARG A 2 4.72 58.60 31.56
CA ARG A 2 4.46 57.17 31.89
C ARG A 2 4.50 56.20 30.67
N TYR A 3 4.03 56.60 29.50
CA TYR A 3 3.99 55.75 28.32
C TYR A 3 5.37 55.48 27.71
N ILE A 4 6.33 56.36 27.89
CA ILE A 4 7.70 56.17 27.39
C ILE A 4 8.40 55.00 28.11
N TYR A 5 8.14 54.81 29.41
CA TYR A 5 8.66 53.68 30.17
C TYR A 5 8.13 52.32 29.64
N TYR A 6 6.86 52.24 29.29
CA TYR A 6 6.29 51.01 28.71
C TYR A 6 6.87 50.68 27.34
N ILE A 7 7.10 51.69 26.50
CA ILE A 7 7.71 51.51 25.19
C ILE A 7 9.16 50.99 25.32
N ILE A 8 9.92 51.52 26.27
CA ILE A 8 11.31 51.10 26.53
C ILE A 8 11.34 49.66 27.06
N ILE A 9 10.41 49.25 27.93
CA ILE A 9 10.34 47.87 28.44
C ILE A 9 9.97 46.88 27.34
N ILE A 10 9.04 47.24 26.43
CA ILE A 10 8.67 46.42 25.30
C ILE A 10 9.84 46.27 24.30
N LEU A 11 10.57 47.34 24.03
CA LEU A 11 11.75 47.29 23.15
C LEU A 11 12.91 46.47 23.77
N LEU A 12 13.13 46.54 25.06
CA LEU A 12 14.10 45.72 25.79
C LEU A 12 13.68 44.24 25.80
N GLY A 13 12.37 43.96 25.99
CA GLY A 13 11.84 42.58 25.88
C GLY A 13 12.00 42.00 24.51
N LEU A 14 11.67 42.75 23.46
CA LEU A 14 11.87 42.36 22.06
C LEU A 14 13.34 42.12 21.70
N SER A 15 14.23 43.00 22.15
CA SER A 15 15.68 42.83 21.91
C SER A 15 16.27 41.62 22.65
N ALA A 16 15.75 41.30 23.86
CA ALA A 16 16.14 40.10 24.60
C ALA A 16 15.68 38.80 23.92
N ILE A 17 14.46 38.79 23.36
CA ILE A 17 13.93 37.65 22.60
C ILE A 17 14.73 37.44 21.33
N ILE A 18 15.00 38.50 20.57
CA ILE A 18 15.83 38.42 19.35
C ILE A 18 17.25 37.97 19.67
N GLY A 19 17.84 38.50 20.77
CA GLY A 19 19.16 38.09 21.23
C GLY A 19 19.21 36.62 21.70
N TYR A 20 18.14 36.10 22.28
CA TYR A 20 18.03 34.70 22.67
C TYR A 20 17.90 33.77 21.46
N GLU A 21 17.09 34.09 20.47
CA GLU A 21 16.98 33.33 19.22
C GLU A 21 18.30 33.32 18.44
N LEU A 22 19.01 34.42 18.37
CA LEU A 22 20.32 34.48 17.70
C LEU A 22 21.41 33.70 18.45
N ARG A 23 21.28 33.55 19.77
CA ARG A 23 22.23 32.81 20.61
C ARG A 23 22.01 31.29 20.62
N SER A 24 20.81 30.81 20.30
CA SER A 24 20.44 29.40 20.47
C SER A 24 20.93 28.45 19.39
N LYS A 25 21.61 28.93 18.34
CA LYS A 25 22.14 28.12 17.26
C LYS A 25 23.67 27.93 17.26
N HIS A 26 24.36 28.13 18.38
CA HIS A 26 25.75 27.74 18.51
C HIS A 26 25.83 26.24 18.83
N TYR A 27 25.81 25.40 17.80
CA TYR A 27 26.29 24.04 17.95
C TYR A 27 27.78 24.09 18.30
N PRO A 28 28.24 23.38 19.34
CA PRO A 28 29.65 23.34 19.65
C PRO A 28 30.38 22.75 18.41
N LEU A 29 31.29 23.51 17.83
CA LEU A 29 32.13 23.11 16.67
C LEU A 29 32.80 21.75 16.88
N LYS A 30 32.89 21.30 18.12
CA LYS A 30 33.52 20.06 18.54
C LYS A 30 32.84 18.79 17.99
N ASP A 31 31.55 18.86 17.62
CA ASP A 31 30.77 17.73 17.13
C ASP A 31 30.36 17.87 15.67
N ALA A 32 30.87 18.89 14.97
CA ALA A 32 30.60 19.13 13.58
C ALA A 32 31.49 18.26 12.67
N ALA A 33 30.89 17.51 11.75
CA ALA A 33 31.58 16.82 10.66
C ALA A 33 31.76 17.70 9.44
N LEU A 34 30.72 18.48 9.08
CA LEU A 34 30.71 19.41 7.95
C LEU A 34 29.92 20.66 8.31
N ILE A 35 30.34 21.80 7.79
CA ILE A 35 29.62 23.06 7.86
C ILE A 35 29.47 23.59 6.43
N ILE A 36 28.22 23.76 5.99
CA ILE A 36 27.88 24.24 4.65
C ILE A 36 26.99 25.47 4.83
N ASN A 37 27.59 26.66 4.67
CA ASN A 37 26.98 27.94 5.03
C ASN A 37 26.53 27.92 6.51
N GLU A 38 25.21 28.03 6.77
CA GLU A 38 24.65 27.98 8.13
C GLU A 38 24.26 26.57 8.60
N ARG A 39 24.31 25.57 7.73
CA ARG A 39 23.97 24.18 8.05
C ARG A 39 25.16 23.45 8.66
N VAL A 40 25.01 23.00 9.90
CA VAL A 40 25.97 22.12 10.57
C VAL A 40 25.48 20.69 10.47
N ILE A 41 26.28 19.81 9.93
CA ILE A 41 26.10 18.36 9.92
C ILE A 41 27.00 17.78 11.01
N THR A 42 26.39 17.13 12.00
CA THR A 42 27.16 16.55 13.12
C THR A 42 27.84 15.24 12.68
N ILE A 43 28.82 14.81 13.48
CA ILE A 43 29.52 13.52 13.27
C ILE A 43 28.53 12.38 13.29
N ASP A 44 27.54 12.38 14.20
CA ASP A 44 26.53 11.34 14.28
C ASP A 44 25.61 11.33 13.06
N GLU A 45 25.18 12.50 12.58
CA GLU A 45 24.38 12.64 11.38
C GLU A 45 25.15 12.14 10.15
N PHE A 46 26.41 12.56 10.02
CA PHE A 46 27.30 12.12 8.95
C PHE A 46 27.45 10.60 8.94
N ASN A 47 27.75 10.01 10.09
CA ASN A 47 27.95 8.55 10.21
C ASN A 47 26.67 7.78 9.87
N LYS A 48 25.50 8.23 10.28
CA LYS A 48 24.22 7.63 9.88
C LYS A 48 24.00 7.67 8.38
N LEU A 49 24.21 8.82 7.76
CA LEU A 49 24.06 9.00 6.32
C LEU A 49 25.07 8.14 5.53
N TYR A 50 26.33 8.12 5.99
CA TYR A 50 27.38 7.35 5.36
C TYR A 50 27.18 5.84 5.49
N SER A 51 26.75 5.35 6.64
CA SER A 51 26.48 3.93 6.86
C SER A 51 25.26 3.41 6.09
N SER A 52 24.32 4.29 5.74
CA SER A 52 23.15 3.94 4.93
C SER A 52 23.45 3.79 3.43
N GLN A 53 24.66 4.17 2.99
CA GLN A 53 25.07 4.03 1.58
C GLN A 53 25.36 2.57 1.22
N PRO A 54 24.99 2.14 0.00
CA PRO A 54 25.40 0.84 -0.52
C PRO A 54 26.93 0.67 -0.50
N PRO A 55 27.47 -0.52 -0.24
CA PRO A 55 28.92 -0.75 -0.09
C PRO A 55 29.78 -0.25 -1.27
N HIS A 56 29.26 -0.34 -2.49
CA HIS A 56 29.96 0.06 -3.72
C HIS A 56 30.00 1.58 -3.96
N LEU A 57 29.27 2.38 -3.17
CA LEU A 57 29.24 3.84 -3.22
C LEU A 57 29.90 4.49 -1.99
N ARG A 58 30.68 3.74 -1.21
CA ARG A 58 31.27 4.19 0.06
C ARG A 58 32.65 4.83 -0.11
N GLU A 59 32.93 5.47 -1.25
CA GLU A 59 34.08 6.35 -1.32
C GLU A 59 33.80 7.63 -0.53
N LYS A 60 34.62 7.89 0.50
CA LYS A 60 34.30 8.93 1.49
C LYS A 60 34.29 10.33 0.90
N ASP A 61 35.22 10.60 0.00
CA ASP A 61 35.34 11.91 -0.61
C ASP A 61 34.20 12.18 -1.60
N ASP A 62 33.80 11.18 -2.37
CA ASP A 62 32.61 11.28 -3.26
C ASP A 62 31.34 11.46 -2.47
N PHE A 63 31.21 10.76 -1.34
CA PHE A 63 30.06 10.94 -0.46
C PHE A 63 30.02 12.35 0.12
N ILE A 64 31.14 12.89 0.61
CA ILE A 64 31.23 14.26 1.13
C ILE A 64 30.81 15.26 0.05
N ASN A 65 31.35 15.12 -1.17
CA ASN A 65 31.04 16.00 -2.29
C ASN A 65 29.55 15.93 -2.68
N SER A 66 28.96 14.73 -2.67
CA SER A 66 27.52 14.54 -2.93
C SER A 66 26.66 15.20 -1.85
N LEU A 67 27.06 15.10 -0.59
CA LEU A 67 26.36 15.71 0.53
C LEU A 67 26.42 17.24 0.48
N ILE A 68 27.57 17.80 0.15
CA ILE A 68 27.75 19.24 -0.07
C ILE A 68 26.86 19.72 -1.21
N THR A 69 26.91 19.04 -2.35
CA THR A 69 26.09 19.39 -3.52
C THR A 69 24.61 19.35 -3.21
N LYS A 70 24.15 18.30 -2.55
CA LYS A 70 22.75 18.15 -2.10
C LYS A 70 22.32 19.33 -1.24
N GLU A 71 23.13 19.68 -0.23
CA GLU A 71 22.80 20.77 0.70
C GLU A 71 22.73 22.11 -0.01
N LEU A 72 23.70 22.41 -0.90
CA LEU A 72 23.70 23.64 -1.67
C LEU A 72 22.47 23.77 -2.58
N LEU A 73 22.06 22.67 -3.23
CA LEU A 73 20.84 22.64 -4.05
C LEU A 73 19.59 22.87 -3.22
N ILE A 74 19.51 22.31 -2.01
CA ILE A 74 18.39 22.55 -1.09
C ILE A 74 18.32 24.03 -0.68
N GLN A 75 19.45 24.61 -0.30
CA GLN A 75 19.52 26.02 0.09
C GLN A 75 19.13 26.96 -1.07
N GLU A 76 19.60 26.69 -2.29
CA GLU A 76 19.23 27.50 -3.45
C GLU A 76 17.74 27.35 -3.78
N SER A 77 17.17 26.12 -3.71
CA SER A 77 15.74 25.90 -3.89
C SER A 77 14.89 26.66 -2.88
N GLN A 78 15.32 26.72 -1.62
CA GLN A 78 14.65 27.50 -0.58
C GLN A 78 14.76 29.01 -0.81
N LYS A 79 15.92 29.49 -1.30
CA LYS A 79 16.13 30.90 -1.63
C LYS A 79 15.26 31.32 -2.82
N GLU A 80 15.08 30.44 -3.82
CA GLU A 80 14.15 30.62 -4.92
C GLU A 80 12.68 30.50 -4.50
N GLY A 81 12.39 29.99 -3.30
CA GLY A 81 11.04 29.85 -2.75
C GLY A 81 10.26 28.66 -3.28
N ILE A 82 10.93 27.68 -3.90
CA ILE A 82 10.30 26.46 -4.46
C ILE A 82 9.55 25.69 -3.36
N ASP A 83 10.06 25.69 -2.14
CA ASP A 83 9.41 25.06 -0.97
C ASP A 83 8.05 25.67 -0.60
N LYS A 84 7.74 26.88 -1.08
CA LYS A 84 6.49 27.60 -0.85
C LYS A 84 5.51 27.46 -2.02
N GLU A 85 5.95 26.95 -3.14
CA GLU A 85 5.12 26.77 -4.34
C GLU A 85 4.03 25.72 -4.12
N GLU A 86 2.85 25.99 -4.68
CA GLU A 86 1.70 25.07 -4.57
C GLU A 86 1.99 23.68 -5.12
N PRO A 87 2.64 23.49 -6.29
CA PRO A 87 2.97 22.18 -6.82
C PRO A 87 3.85 21.37 -5.87
N PHE A 88 4.85 22.00 -5.26
CA PHE A 88 5.75 21.35 -4.29
C PHE A 88 4.99 20.94 -3.02
N ARG A 89 4.19 21.85 -2.45
CA ARG A 89 3.38 21.57 -1.24
C ARG A 89 2.39 20.44 -1.48
N LYS A 90 1.75 20.43 -2.66
CA LYS A 90 0.85 19.34 -3.06
C LYS A 90 1.60 18.00 -3.22
N SER A 91 2.81 18.02 -3.75
CA SER A 91 3.66 16.83 -3.85
C SER A 91 4.00 16.25 -2.47
N ILE A 92 4.39 17.10 -1.52
CA ILE A 92 4.67 16.69 -0.13
C ILE A 92 3.41 16.14 0.53
N GLN A 93 2.26 16.77 0.36
CA GLN A 93 1.00 16.27 0.90
C GLN A 93 0.66 14.88 0.34
N ASN A 94 0.76 14.69 -0.96
CA ASN A 94 0.53 13.39 -1.60
C ASN A 94 1.49 12.32 -1.08
N PHE A 95 2.78 12.66 -0.93
CA PHE A 95 3.78 11.74 -0.37
C PHE A 95 3.45 11.34 1.07
N TYR A 96 3.04 12.31 1.89
CA TYR A 96 2.63 12.06 3.28
C TYR A 96 1.41 11.12 3.34
N GLU A 97 0.35 11.39 2.56
CA GLU A 97 -0.85 10.57 2.53
C GLU A 97 -0.55 9.13 2.06
N GLN A 98 0.22 8.98 0.98
CA GLN A 98 0.64 7.66 0.48
C GLN A 98 1.50 6.91 1.50
N SER A 99 2.40 7.61 2.20
CA SER A 99 3.23 7.02 3.25
C SER A 99 2.41 6.53 4.44
N LEU A 100 1.39 7.30 4.86
CA LEU A 100 0.47 6.88 5.92
C LEU A 100 -0.33 5.62 5.51
N ILE A 101 -0.89 5.62 4.30
CA ILE A 101 -1.65 4.49 3.77
C ILE A 101 -0.75 3.25 3.72
N LYS A 102 0.44 3.39 3.16
CA LYS A 102 1.42 2.30 3.09
C LYS A 102 1.75 1.74 4.46
N GLN A 103 2.09 2.59 5.43
CA GLN A 103 2.43 2.15 6.79
C GLN A 103 1.25 1.45 7.48
N LEU A 104 0.03 1.94 7.28
CA LEU A 104 -1.17 1.30 7.83
C LEU A 104 -1.37 -0.09 7.24
N LEU A 105 -1.26 -0.23 5.91
CA LEU A 105 -1.37 -1.51 5.23
C LEU A 105 -0.25 -2.47 5.66
N ASP A 106 1.00 -2.01 5.73
CA ASP A 106 2.14 -2.83 6.17
C ASP A 106 1.92 -3.37 7.60
N ARG A 107 1.43 -2.53 8.52
CA ARG A 107 1.07 -2.97 9.89
C ARG A 107 -0.06 -3.98 9.88
N LYS A 108 -1.09 -3.74 9.06
CA LYS A 108 -2.22 -4.67 8.93
C LYS A 108 -1.74 -6.02 8.41
N PHE A 109 -0.93 -6.04 7.34
CA PHE A 109 -0.35 -7.26 6.79
C PHE A 109 0.55 -8.00 7.80
N ALA A 110 1.40 -7.27 8.52
CA ALA A 110 2.28 -7.87 9.54
C ALA A 110 1.50 -8.52 10.69
N SER A 111 0.28 -8.03 10.99
CA SER A 111 -0.59 -8.60 12.01
C SER A 111 -1.34 -9.86 11.57
N LEU A 112 -1.34 -10.19 10.26
CA LEU A 112 -2.07 -11.34 9.73
C LEU A 112 -1.25 -12.63 9.91
N GLN A 113 -1.74 -13.53 10.76
CA GLN A 113 -1.25 -14.89 10.87
C GLN A 113 -2.04 -15.80 9.94
N ILE A 114 -1.58 -15.93 8.70
CA ILE A 114 -2.27 -16.74 7.69
C ILE A 114 -1.59 -18.09 7.58
N THR A 115 -2.34 -19.12 7.89
CA THR A 115 -1.94 -20.52 7.70
C THR A 115 -2.76 -21.16 6.60
N ILE A 116 -2.12 -22.00 5.81
CA ILE A 116 -2.79 -22.87 4.83
C ILE A 116 -2.72 -24.29 5.38
N SER A 117 -3.87 -24.89 5.58
CA SER A 117 -3.96 -26.30 6.00
C SER A 117 -3.60 -27.23 4.84
N ASP A 118 -3.11 -28.43 5.17
CA ASP A 118 -2.82 -29.45 4.15
C ASP A 118 -4.06 -29.81 3.33
N ASN A 119 -5.24 -29.73 3.94
CA ASN A 119 -6.51 -29.98 3.26
C ASN A 119 -6.80 -28.91 2.20
N GLU A 120 -6.55 -27.65 2.48
CA GLU A 120 -6.72 -26.55 1.51
C GLU A 120 -5.71 -26.66 0.38
N LEU A 121 -4.45 -26.94 0.71
CA LEU A 121 -3.40 -27.16 -0.27
C LEU A 121 -3.75 -28.35 -1.19
N ASN A 122 -4.13 -29.49 -0.60
CA ASN A 122 -4.49 -30.68 -1.36
C ASN A 122 -5.75 -30.48 -2.21
N ARG A 123 -6.72 -29.70 -1.76
CA ARG A 123 -7.87 -29.31 -2.60
C ARG A 123 -7.41 -28.52 -3.81
N CYS A 124 -6.61 -27.48 -3.64
CA CYS A 124 -6.11 -26.68 -4.75
C CYS A 124 -5.32 -27.54 -5.74
N ILE A 125 -4.41 -28.39 -5.25
CA ILE A 125 -3.67 -29.35 -6.05
C ILE A 125 -4.64 -30.29 -6.78
N GLY A 126 -5.74 -30.69 -6.13
CA GLY A 126 -6.77 -31.54 -6.71
C GLY A 126 -7.47 -30.93 -7.92
N PHE A 127 -7.48 -29.62 -8.08
CA PHE A 127 -8.05 -28.92 -9.24
C PHE A 127 -7.04 -28.68 -10.37
N LEU A 128 -5.76 -28.75 -10.11
CA LEU A 128 -4.74 -28.53 -11.13
C LEU A 128 -4.80 -29.59 -12.24
N ASN A 129 -4.59 -29.17 -13.48
CA ASN A 129 -4.69 -29.99 -14.66
C ASN A 129 -6.06 -30.69 -14.81
N ARG A 130 -7.14 -30.04 -14.36
CA ARG A 130 -8.50 -30.57 -14.54
C ARG A 130 -9.30 -29.68 -15.47
N LYS A 131 -10.18 -30.28 -16.24
CA LYS A 131 -11.22 -29.58 -16.97
C LYS A 131 -12.45 -29.46 -16.06
N LEU A 132 -12.96 -28.27 -15.96
CA LEU A 132 -14.16 -27.94 -15.22
C LEU A 132 -15.28 -27.65 -16.19
N HIS A 133 -16.41 -28.32 -15.98
CA HIS A 133 -17.67 -27.96 -16.59
C HIS A 133 -18.36 -26.97 -15.67
N LEU A 134 -18.55 -25.77 -16.16
CA LEU A 134 -19.13 -24.66 -15.41
C LEU A 134 -20.37 -24.15 -16.11
N THR A 135 -21.40 -23.81 -15.35
CA THR A 135 -22.53 -23.02 -15.86
C THR A 135 -22.49 -21.64 -15.21
N ILE A 136 -22.42 -20.61 -16.03
CA ILE A 136 -22.27 -19.21 -15.61
C ILE A 136 -23.61 -18.50 -15.79
N PHE A 137 -24.11 -17.89 -14.71
CA PHE A 137 -25.32 -17.12 -14.69
C PHE A 137 -24.98 -15.63 -14.49
N SER A 138 -25.52 -14.76 -15.31
CA SER A 138 -25.26 -13.31 -15.27
C SER A 138 -26.51 -12.53 -14.89
N PHE A 139 -26.39 -11.61 -13.94
CA PHE A 139 -27.47 -10.80 -13.40
C PHE A 139 -27.08 -9.31 -13.43
N ASN A 140 -28.09 -8.43 -13.48
CA ASN A 140 -27.85 -6.99 -13.50
C ASN A 140 -27.61 -6.41 -12.10
N ASN A 141 -28.08 -7.08 -11.05
CA ASN A 141 -27.88 -6.64 -9.67
C ASN A 141 -27.69 -7.83 -8.70
N ALA A 142 -27.18 -7.52 -7.50
CA ALA A 142 -26.87 -8.51 -6.49
C ALA A 142 -28.12 -9.21 -5.92
N GLU A 143 -29.25 -8.52 -5.88
CA GLU A 143 -30.50 -9.09 -5.31
C GLU A 143 -31.08 -10.17 -6.22
N GLU A 144 -31.08 -9.93 -7.54
CA GLU A 144 -31.48 -10.94 -8.52
C GLU A 144 -30.55 -12.16 -8.47
N ALA A 145 -29.24 -11.92 -8.38
CA ALA A 145 -28.26 -13.00 -8.27
C ALA A 145 -28.47 -13.85 -7.00
N LYS A 146 -28.88 -13.25 -5.88
CA LYS A 146 -29.19 -13.97 -4.62
C LYS A 146 -30.53 -14.69 -4.64
N LYS A 147 -31.52 -14.19 -5.36
CA LYS A 147 -32.85 -14.78 -5.45
C LYS A 147 -32.88 -16.14 -6.18
N GLY A 148 -31.80 -16.50 -6.87
CA GLY A 148 -31.55 -17.86 -7.26
C GLY A 148 -32.37 -18.40 -8.44
N ASN A 149 -32.78 -17.58 -9.40
CA ASN A 149 -33.39 -18.11 -10.63
C ASN A 149 -32.29 -18.46 -11.65
N TYR A 150 -31.68 -19.65 -11.48
CA TYR A 150 -30.53 -20.13 -12.27
C TYR A 150 -30.98 -20.94 -13.49
N ILE A 151 -31.77 -20.37 -14.40
CA ILE A 151 -32.42 -21.09 -15.51
C ILE A 151 -31.60 -20.69 -16.73
N ASN A 152 -31.10 -20.01 -17.30
CA ASN A 152 -30.44 -19.71 -18.58
C ASN A 152 -28.93 -19.40 -18.40
N GLY A 153 -28.19 -20.36 -17.88
CA GLY A 153 -26.75 -20.23 -17.75
C GLY A 153 -25.98 -20.59 -19.01
N GLU A 154 -24.86 -19.93 -19.24
CA GLU A 154 -23.89 -20.27 -20.28
C GLU A 154 -22.99 -21.40 -19.79
N SER A 155 -23.02 -22.56 -20.43
CA SER A 155 -22.14 -23.67 -20.08
C SER A 155 -20.78 -23.53 -20.76
N LYS A 156 -19.70 -23.69 -19.99
CA LYS A 156 -18.30 -23.64 -20.46
C LYS A 156 -17.50 -24.82 -19.93
N ILE A 157 -16.58 -25.31 -20.77
CA ILE A 157 -15.57 -26.28 -20.36
C ILE A 157 -14.22 -25.57 -20.45
N VAL A 158 -13.56 -25.43 -19.30
CA VAL A 158 -12.30 -24.68 -19.17
C VAL A 158 -11.31 -25.46 -18.32
N TYR A 159 -10.02 -25.27 -18.53
CA TYR A 159 -9.04 -25.74 -17.56
C TYR A 159 -9.08 -24.85 -16.31
N PHE A 160 -8.80 -25.43 -15.16
CA PHE A 160 -8.79 -24.69 -13.89
C PHE A 160 -7.81 -23.51 -13.94
N GLU A 161 -6.67 -23.69 -14.59
CA GLU A 161 -5.61 -22.70 -14.74
C GLU A 161 -6.02 -21.49 -15.60
N ASP A 162 -6.98 -21.68 -16.52
CA ASP A 162 -7.48 -20.62 -17.42
C ASP A 162 -8.55 -19.74 -16.76
N LEU A 163 -9.02 -20.13 -15.58
CA LEU A 163 -9.96 -19.31 -14.81
C LEU A 163 -9.27 -18.07 -14.24
N SER A 164 -10.01 -16.97 -14.13
CA SER A 164 -9.54 -15.81 -13.37
C SER A 164 -9.27 -16.19 -11.91
N LYS A 165 -8.35 -15.45 -11.26
CA LYS A 165 -7.98 -15.68 -9.86
C LYS A 165 -9.20 -15.75 -8.96
N ASP A 166 -10.12 -14.77 -9.10
CA ASP A 166 -11.32 -14.67 -8.26
C ASP A 166 -12.20 -15.91 -8.36
N ILE A 167 -12.39 -16.45 -9.57
CA ILE A 167 -13.17 -17.66 -9.80
C ILE A 167 -12.44 -18.89 -9.25
N ARG A 168 -11.13 -19.00 -9.44
CA ARG A 168 -10.31 -20.10 -8.90
C ARG A 168 -10.41 -20.20 -7.38
N ASP A 169 -10.22 -19.06 -6.69
CA ASP A 169 -10.21 -19.00 -5.24
C ASP A 169 -11.56 -19.44 -4.63
N ILE A 170 -12.65 -19.19 -5.33
CA ILE A 170 -13.98 -19.58 -4.89
C ILE A 170 -14.27 -21.04 -5.26
N ILE A 171 -14.00 -21.44 -6.49
CA ILE A 171 -14.30 -22.79 -7.00
C ILE A 171 -13.61 -23.90 -6.20
N VAL A 172 -12.38 -23.66 -5.70
CA VAL A 172 -11.63 -24.64 -4.89
C VAL A 172 -12.40 -25.05 -3.62
N SER A 173 -13.28 -24.21 -3.11
CA SER A 173 -14.10 -24.50 -1.93
C SER A 173 -15.41 -25.24 -2.25
N HIS A 174 -15.78 -25.39 -3.53
CA HIS A 174 -17.05 -25.95 -3.97
C HIS A 174 -16.92 -27.40 -4.45
N LYS A 175 -17.99 -28.14 -4.33
CA LYS A 175 -18.17 -29.49 -4.88
C LYS A 175 -18.99 -29.46 -6.16
N GLU A 176 -18.96 -30.59 -6.90
CA GLU A 176 -19.84 -30.76 -8.05
C GLU A 176 -21.31 -30.57 -7.67
N GLY A 177 -22.04 -29.78 -8.45
CA GLY A 177 -23.42 -29.38 -8.23
C GLY A 177 -23.61 -28.13 -7.38
N GLU A 178 -22.57 -27.65 -6.67
CA GLU A 178 -22.66 -26.43 -5.85
C GLU A 178 -22.55 -25.16 -6.68
N ILE A 179 -23.16 -24.08 -6.14
CA ILE A 179 -23.26 -22.77 -6.77
C ILE A 179 -22.52 -21.76 -5.90
N THR A 180 -21.71 -20.89 -6.54
CA THR A 180 -20.98 -19.83 -5.82
C THR A 180 -21.90 -18.72 -5.31
N GLU A 181 -21.41 -17.96 -4.34
CA GLU A 181 -22.01 -16.66 -4.02
C GLU A 181 -21.90 -15.71 -5.22
N PRO A 182 -22.82 -14.71 -5.35
CA PRO A 182 -22.76 -13.72 -6.40
C PRO A 182 -21.49 -12.89 -6.35
N MET A 183 -20.76 -12.83 -7.46
CA MET A 183 -19.54 -12.04 -7.64
C MET A 183 -19.80 -10.89 -8.58
N LYS A 184 -19.29 -9.71 -8.26
CA LYS A 184 -19.34 -8.57 -9.17
C LYS A 184 -18.23 -8.67 -10.21
N THR A 185 -18.61 -8.74 -11.50
CA THR A 185 -17.67 -8.79 -12.63
C THR A 185 -18.02 -7.65 -13.60
N GLY A 186 -17.25 -6.57 -13.57
CA GLY A 186 -17.59 -5.35 -14.31
C GLY A 186 -18.89 -4.74 -13.81
N GLU A 187 -19.86 -4.55 -14.73
CA GLU A 187 -21.19 -3.98 -14.43
C GLU A 187 -22.21 -5.03 -14.02
N LYS A 188 -21.89 -6.33 -14.13
CA LYS A 188 -22.80 -7.44 -13.86
C LYS A 188 -22.41 -8.22 -12.60
N TYR A 189 -23.38 -8.98 -12.08
CA TYR A 189 -23.16 -9.97 -11.05
C TYR A 189 -23.19 -11.36 -11.69
N VAL A 190 -22.19 -12.17 -11.35
CA VAL A 190 -22.01 -13.51 -11.91
C VAL A 190 -22.08 -14.54 -10.79
N VAL A 191 -22.79 -15.62 -11.08
CA VAL A 191 -22.87 -16.82 -10.21
C VAL A 191 -22.40 -18.00 -11.06
N VAL A 192 -21.55 -18.85 -10.50
CA VAL A 192 -20.97 -19.98 -11.20
C VAL A 192 -21.42 -21.27 -10.52
N ARG A 193 -21.94 -22.23 -11.29
CA ARG A 193 -22.18 -23.59 -10.83
C ARG A 193 -21.08 -24.51 -11.33
N LEU A 194 -20.50 -25.29 -10.45
CA LEU A 194 -19.54 -26.33 -10.77
C LEU A 194 -20.31 -27.62 -11.14
N ASP A 195 -20.51 -27.87 -12.43
CA ASP A 195 -21.31 -29.01 -12.87
C ASP A 195 -20.54 -30.33 -12.77
N LYS A 196 -19.26 -30.34 -13.19
CA LYS A 196 -18.44 -31.57 -13.21
C LYS A 196 -16.94 -31.22 -13.21
N ILE A 197 -16.14 -32.09 -12.61
CA ILE A 197 -14.69 -32.05 -12.63
C ILE A 197 -14.15 -33.26 -13.42
N GLU A 198 -13.56 -33.02 -14.59
CA GLU A 198 -12.90 -34.07 -15.37
C GLU A 198 -11.43 -34.21 -14.96
N LYS A 199 -11.01 -35.44 -14.65
CA LYS A 199 -9.63 -35.76 -14.37
C LYS A 199 -8.86 -35.79 -15.70
N CYS A 200 -7.93 -34.85 -15.91
CA CYS A 200 -6.85 -35.00 -16.86
C CYS A 200 -5.67 -35.69 -16.15
N SER A 201 -4.70 -36.24 -16.91
CA SER A 201 -3.59 -37.06 -16.38
C SER A 201 -2.99 -36.52 -15.08
N SER A 202 -2.85 -37.37 -14.06
CA SER A 202 -2.25 -37.02 -12.79
C SER A 202 -0.76 -36.71 -12.96
N ARG A 203 -0.36 -35.48 -12.80
CA ARG A 203 1.04 -35.06 -12.71
C ARG A 203 1.44 -34.98 -11.24
N THR A 204 2.57 -35.61 -10.90
CA THR A 204 3.17 -35.44 -9.57
C THR A 204 3.87 -34.08 -9.52
N LEU A 205 3.40 -33.21 -8.61
CA LEU A 205 4.00 -31.89 -8.39
C LEU A 205 5.29 -31.99 -7.60
N SER A 206 6.29 -31.22 -8.00
CA SER A 206 7.52 -31.03 -7.21
C SER A 206 7.24 -30.23 -5.92
N SER A 207 8.19 -30.27 -4.98
CA SER A 207 8.09 -29.44 -3.76
C SER A 207 8.00 -27.95 -4.07
N ILE A 208 8.76 -27.47 -5.05
CA ILE A 208 8.78 -26.06 -5.48
C ILE A 208 7.40 -25.63 -6.01
N GLU A 209 6.73 -26.47 -6.79
CA GLU A 209 5.38 -26.18 -7.29
C GLU A 209 4.36 -26.13 -6.16
N LYS A 210 4.46 -27.02 -5.16
CA LYS A 210 3.60 -27.00 -3.95
C LYS A 210 3.79 -25.73 -3.11
N ASP A 211 5.04 -25.29 -2.93
CA ASP A 211 5.35 -24.05 -2.21
C ASP A 211 4.82 -22.83 -2.95
N SER A 212 4.92 -22.82 -4.27
CA SER A 212 4.34 -21.77 -5.12
C SER A 212 2.81 -21.68 -4.95
N ILE A 213 2.12 -22.82 -4.97
CA ILE A 213 0.67 -22.89 -4.74
C ILE A 213 0.30 -22.41 -3.34
N LYS A 214 1.07 -22.84 -2.33
CA LYS A 214 0.86 -22.39 -0.95
C LYS A 214 0.99 -20.88 -0.81
N ASN A 215 2.01 -20.29 -1.42
CA ASN A 215 2.20 -18.85 -1.43
C ASN A 215 1.06 -18.12 -2.14
N MET A 216 0.58 -18.64 -3.26
CA MET A 216 -0.59 -18.10 -3.98
C MET A 216 -1.83 -18.12 -3.10
N LEU A 217 -2.09 -19.20 -2.37
CA LEU A 217 -3.23 -19.30 -1.44
C LEU A 217 -3.10 -18.33 -0.25
N ILE A 218 -1.88 -18.13 0.27
CA ILE A 218 -1.61 -17.16 1.32
C ILE A 218 -1.92 -15.74 0.83
N GLU A 219 -1.44 -15.38 -0.35
CA GLU A 219 -1.70 -14.04 -0.93
C GLU A 219 -3.21 -13.84 -1.22
N GLY A 220 -3.91 -14.85 -1.72
CA GLY A 220 -5.37 -14.78 -1.91
C GLY A 220 -6.12 -14.55 -0.60
N LYS A 221 -5.74 -15.25 0.49
CA LYS A 221 -6.35 -15.03 1.82
C LYS A 221 -6.03 -13.63 2.37
N LYS A 222 -4.81 -13.14 2.20
CA LYS A 222 -4.42 -11.78 2.59
C LYS A 222 -5.30 -10.74 1.89
N GLU A 223 -5.42 -10.86 0.59
CA GLU A 223 -6.21 -9.95 -0.23
C GLU A 223 -7.68 -9.93 0.21
N LYS A 224 -8.28 -11.11 0.44
CA LYS A 224 -9.64 -11.21 0.94
C LYS A 224 -9.81 -10.50 2.29
N ILE A 225 -8.94 -10.78 3.26
CA ILE A 225 -9.00 -10.15 4.60
C ILE A 225 -8.89 -8.63 4.51
N ILE A 226 -8.02 -8.12 3.64
CA ILE A 226 -7.87 -6.67 3.43
C ILE A 226 -9.12 -6.08 2.77
N ASN A 227 -9.68 -6.75 1.76
CA ASN A 227 -10.89 -6.28 1.09
C ASN A 227 -12.09 -6.26 2.04
N ASP A 228 -12.26 -7.28 2.86
CA ASP A 228 -13.30 -7.35 3.89
C ASP A 228 -13.12 -6.22 4.92
N TRP A 229 -11.90 -5.99 5.39
CA TRP A 229 -11.59 -4.87 6.28
C TRP A 229 -11.86 -3.50 5.65
N LEU A 230 -11.50 -3.29 4.38
CA LEU A 230 -11.81 -2.05 3.66
C LEU A 230 -13.32 -1.87 3.47
N ALA A 231 -14.07 -2.95 3.24
CA ALA A 231 -15.52 -2.92 3.17
C ALA A 231 -16.13 -2.51 4.52
N ASP A 232 -15.61 -3.02 5.64
CA ASP A 232 -16.04 -2.63 6.99
C ASP A 232 -15.71 -1.16 7.28
N LEU A 233 -14.54 -0.67 6.87
CA LEU A 233 -14.21 0.76 6.99
C LEU A 233 -15.22 1.63 6.25
N ARG A 234 -15.58 1.26 5.02
CA ARG A 234 -16.60 1.99 4.22
C ARG A 234 -17.98 1.94 4.86
N LYS A 235 -18.38 0.79 5.39
CA LYS A 235 -19.67 0.61 6.05
C LYS A 235 -19.82 1.48 7.29
N ASN A 236 -18.74 1.67 8.03
CA ASN A 236 -18.72 2.47 9.28
C ASN A 236 -18.43 3.95 9.02
N ALA A 237 -18.11 4.35 7.79
CA ALA A 237 -17.82 5.73 7.43
C ALA A 237 -19.11 6.49 7.06
N ARG A 238 -19.15 7.77 7.42
CA ARG A 238 -20.20 8.69 6.96
C ARG A 238 -19.81 9.29 5.60
N ILE A 239 -20.24 8.66 4.51
CA ILE A 239 -19.89 9.06 3.14
C ILE A 239 -21.07 9.80 2.51
N LYS A 240 -20.82 11.01 1.96
CA LYS A 240 -21.78 11.74 1.12
C LYS A 240 -21.11 12.03 -0.23
N ILE A 241 -21.70 11.53 -1.29
CA ILE A 241 -21.25 11.82 -2.67
C ILE A 241 -22.11 12.96 -3.19
N LEU A 242 -21.50 14.13 -3.41
CA LEU A 242 -22.17 15.35 -3.85
C LEU A 242 -21.87 15.67 -5.33
N LEU A 243 -21.28 14.74 -6.07
CA LEU A 243 -21.04 14.89 -7.49
C LEU A 243 -22.40 14.96 -8.20
N LYS A 244 -22.70 16.08 -8.85
CA LYS A 244 -23.82 16.14 -9.80
C LYS A 244 -23.43 15.25 -10.96
N GLY A 245 -24.22 14.19 -11.21
CA GLY A 245 -24.03 13.37 -12.39
C GLY A 245 -24.12 14.25 -13.63
N GLU A 246 -23.10 14.28 -14.43
CA GLU A 246 -23.23 14.66 -15.83
C GLU A 246 -24.20 13.63 -16.46
N LYS A 247 -25.34 14.14 -16.94
CA LYS A 247 -26.33 13.34 -17.66
C LYS A 247 -25.85 13.10 -19.08
#